data_72e3f0b5f44deaceb81a08b2e7413ac4
#
_entry.id   72e3f0b5f44deaceb81a08b2e7413ac4
#
_cell.length_a   1.000
_cell.length_b   1.000
_cell.length_c   1.000
_cell.angle_alpha   90.00
_cell.angle_beta   90.00
_cell.angle_gamma   90.00
#
_symmetry.space_group_name_H-M   'P 1'
#
loop_
_entity.id
_entity.type
_entity.pdbx_description
1 polymer ?
#
loop_
_entity_poly.entity_id
_entity_poly.type
_entity_poly.pdbx_seq_one_letter_code
_entity_poly.pdbx_strand_id
1 'polypeptide(L)'
;MFIQCMDHAMTLIMEFKLPKEWFDVYEVSQSITIGVMTNILTKVLNIRDKTQTIKMNTHEKSDHLSVHYHVDNSPTIFDKSFEIPLISLDSELFHIPDTEYCAEFSLPTISMSSMINQLKSFGDTMTIECTEEHINMVSESQEYGKMNTFIPIEDLEEYSINEGESIKNSFGLKLIGNVCLFQKVAKTMEIGISDNFPMKMKYNMENDVVLQFYLAPRVD
;
A
#
# COMPACT_ATOMS: atom_id res chain seq x y z
N MET A 1 15.32 -2.68 3.72
CA MET A 1 14.43 -2.36 4.86
C MET A 1 13.03 -2.84 4.53
N PHE A 2 12.30 -3.39 5.51
CA PHE A 2 10.92 -3.83 5.35
C PHE A 2 10.06 -3.15 6.42
N ILE A 3 8.91 -2.63 6.01
CA ILE A 3 7.94 -2.00 6.90
C ILE A 3 6.60 -2.70 6.69
N GLN A 4 5.95 -3.09 7.77
CA GLN A 4 4.61 -3.64 7.74
C GLN A 4 3.73 -2.90 8.74
N CYS A 5 2.52 -2.59 8.36
CA CYS A 5 1.52 -2.07 9.28
C CYS A 5 0.13 -2.57 8.88
N MET A 6 -0.78 -2.55 9.85
CA MET A 6 -2.16 -2.97 9.69
C MET A 6 -3.09 -1.86 10.18
N ASP A 7 -4.23 -1.72 9.54
CA ASP A 7 -5.24 -0.78 10.00
C ASP A 7 -5.86 -1.23 11.33
N HIS A 8 -6.52 -0.31 12.04
CA HIS A 8 -7.09 -0.61 13.36
C HIS A 8 -8.19 -1.68 13.33
N ALA A 9 -8.88 -1.82 12.20
CA ALA A 9 -9.92 -2.83 12.00
C ALA A 9 -9.37 -4.20 11.60
N MET A 10 -8.04 -4.33 11.42
CA MET A 10 -7.37 -5.54 10.94
C MET A 10 -7.88 -6.04 9.57
N THR A 11 -8.28 -5.12 8.72
CA THR A 11 -8.83 -5.42 7.38
C THR A 11 -7.90 -5.06 6.25
N LEU A 12 -6.90 -4.20 6.50
CA LEU A 12 -5.93 -3.77 5.52
C LEU A 12 -4.50 -3.91 6.08
N ILE A 13 -3.67 -4.69 5.41
CA ILE A 13 -2.24 -4.78 5.70
C ILE A 13 -1.49 -4.04 4.60
N MET A 14 -0.50 -3.25 4.99
CA MET A 14 0.45 -2.59 4.09
C MET A 14 1.83 -3.15 4.32
N GLU A 15 2.53 -3.45 3.24
CA GLU A 15 3.94 -3.78 3.21
C GLU A 15 4.71 -2.83 2.30
N PHE A 16 5.86 -2.37 2.79
CA PHE A 16 6.73 -1.50 2.05
C PHE A 16 8.15 -2.05 2.07
N LYS A 17 8.67 -2.45 0.91
CA LYS A 17 9.98 -3.04 0.72
C LYS A 17 10.91 -2.03 0.08
N LEU A 18 11.99 -1.71 0.77
CA LEU A 18 13.06 -0.83 0.30
C LEU A 18 14.34 -1.66 0.20
N PRO A 19 14.84 -1.96 -1.01
CA PRO A 19 16.08 -2.69 -1.18
C PRO A 19 17.28 -1.85 -0.66
N LYS A 20 18.38 -2.52 -0.42
CA LYS A 20 19.60 -1.90 0.12
C LYS A 20 20.11 -0.78 -0.80
N GLU A 21 19.99 -0.98 -2.09
CA GLU A 21 20.45 -0.10 -3.15
C GLU A 21 19.68 1.22 -3.25
N TRP A 22 18.52 1.30 -2.58
CA TRP A 22 17.71 2.52 -2.47
C TRP A 22 18.35 3.58 -1.55
N PHE A 23 19.21 3.15 -0.62
CA PHE A 23 19.85 4.01 0.35
C PHE A 23 21.26 4.42 -0.12
N ASP A 24 21.67 5.65 0.14
CA ASP A 24 23.06 6.08 -0.05
C ASP A 24 24.00 5.28 0.87
N VAL A 25 23.57 5.01 2.09
CA VAL A 25 24.28 4.19 3.08
C VAL A 25 23.27 3.28 3.78
N TYR A 26 23.52 1.97 3.78
CA TYR A 26 22.72 0.97 4.51
C TYR A 26 23.63 0.00 5.25
N GLU A 27 23.77 0.20 6.55
CA GLU A 27 24.63 -0.60 7.41
C GLU A 27 23.79 -1.28 8.49
N VAL A 28 23.74 -2.61 8.47
CA VAL A 28 23.01 -3.43 9.43
C VAL A 28 23.89 -4.60 9.86
N SER A 29 24.28 -4.63 11.13
CA SER A 29 25.08 -5.72 11.69
C SER A 29 24.28 -7.00 11.89
N GLN A 30 23.01 -6.86 12.26
CA GLN A 30 22.04 -7.97 12.39
C GLN A 30 20.63 -7.48 12.13
N SER A 31 19.76 -8.36 11.63
CA SER A 31 18.35 -8.03 11.43
C SER A 31 17.67 -7.80 12.78
N ILE A 32 17.00 -6.67 12.92
CA ILE A 32 16.17 -6.34 14.08
C ILE A 32 14.79 -5.88 13.63
N THR A 33 13.78 -6.18 14.44
CA THR A 33 12.43 -5.67 14.26
C THR A 33 12.12 -4.64 15.34
N ILE A 34 11.66 -3.48 14.95
CA ILE A 34 11.29 -2.40 15.87
C ILE A 34 9.85 -1.95 15.62
N GLY A 35 9.15 -1.59 16.69
CA GLY A 35 7.82 -0.99 16.63
C GLY A 35 7.90 0.52 16.76
N VAL A 36 7.23 1.24 15.85
CA VAL A 36 7.17 2.72 15.87
C VAL A 36 5.73 3.18 15.67
N MET A 37 5.30 4.14 16.46
CA MET A 37 3.98 4.77 16.27
C MET A 37 3.97 5.60 14.99
N THR A 38 3.11 5.25 14.04
CA THR A 38 3.03 5.89 12.71
C THR A 38 2.72 7.38 12.76
N ASN A 39 1.89 7.83 13.71
CA ASN A 39 1.57 9.25 13.90
C ASN A 39 2.79 10.07 14.33
N ILE A 40 3.69 9.50 15.15
CA ILE A 40 4.93 10.17 15.58
C ILE A 40 5.93 10.17 14.43
N LEU A 41 6.13 9.03 13.78
CA LEU A 41 7.02 8.93 12.62
C LEU A 41 6.60 9.91 11.52
N THR A 42 5.30 9.99 11.20
CA THR A 42 4.77 10.93 10.22
C THR A 42 5.06 12.39 10.58
N LYS A 43 4.89 12.76 11.86
CA LYS A 43 5.22 14.12 12.32
C LYS A 43 6.70 14.44 12.10
N VAL A 44 7.59 13.51 12.46
CA VAL A 44 9.03 13.69 12.28
C VAL A 44 9.37 13.80 10.80
N LEU A 45 8.88 12.90 9.96
CA LEU A 45 9.17 12.91 8.52
C LEU A 45 8.66 14.18 7.82
N ASN A 46 7.52 14.73 8.25
CA ASN A 46 6.96 15.96 7.66
C ASN A 46 7.73 17.24 8.03
N ILE A 47 8.61 17.21 9.04
CA ILE A 47 9.45 18.37 9.43
C ILE A 47 10.69 18.49 8.54
N ARG A 48 11.04 17.46 7.76
CA ARG A 48 12.19 17.45 6.87
C ARG A 48 12.03 18.48 5.76
N ASP A 49 13.07 19.30 5.58
CA ASP A 49 13.22 20.08 4.35
C ASP A 49 13.74 19.18 3.21
N LYS A 50 13.35 19.48 1.97
CA LYS A 50 13.73 18.67 0.80
C LYS A 50 15.23 18.59 0.56
N THR A 51 15.97 19.60 1.00
CA THR A 51 17.43 19.67 0.84
C THR A 51 18.18 18.92 1.93
N GLN A 52 17.50 18.50 3.01
CA GLN A 52 18.14 17.77 4.10
C GLN A 52 18.28 16.28 3.77
N THR A 53 19.42 15.72 4.07
CA THR A 53 19.61 14.26 4.16
C THR A 53 19.00 13.75 5.45
N ILE A 54 18.54 12.50 5.43
CA ILE A 54 17.98 11.81 6.60
C ILE A 54 18.89 10.66 7.00
N LYS A 55 19.24 10.60 8.28
CA LYS A 55 19.93 9.46 8.88
C LYS A 55 19.09 8.88 9.99
N MET A 56 18.84 7.58 9.94
CA MET A 56 18.10 6.83 10.97
C MET A 56 19.03 5.80 11.61
N ASN A 57 19.06 5.74 12.94
CA ASN A 57 19.86 4.79 13.69
C ASN A 57 19.06 4.20 14.84
N THR A 58 19.25 2.93 15.07
CA THR A 58 18.80 2.24 16.29
C THR A 58 19.70 1.04 16.55
N HIS A 59 19.60 0.42 17.72
CA HIS A 59 20.27 -0.82 18.07
C HIS A 59 19.38 -1.69 18.97
N GLU A 60 19.68 -2.96 19.09
CA GLU A 60 18.85 -3.96 19.75
C GLU A 60 18.38 -3.59 21.18
N LYS A 61 19.21 -2.86 21.93
CA LYS A 61 18.90 -2.45 23.32
C LYS A 61 18.39 -1.02 23.41
N SER A 62 18.14 -0.35 22.27
CA SER A 62 17.62 1.00 22.26
C SER A 62 16.13 1.01 22.56
N ASP A 63 15.67 1.98 23.32
CA ASP A 63 14.26 2.30 23.54
C ASP A 63 13.74 3.35 22.57
N HIS A 64 14.59 3.82 21.64
CA HIS A 64 14.23 4.83 20.65
C HIS A 64 14.89 4.58 19.28
N LEU A 65 14.25 5.14 18.25
CA LEU A 65 14.78 5.34 16.91
C LEU A 65 15.29 6.77 16.81
N SER A 66 16.60 6.95 16.61
CA SER A 66 17.20 8.27 16.36
C SER A 66 17.05 8.65 14.90
N VAL A 67 16.55 9.85 14.63
CA VAL A 67 16.40 10.44 13.30
C VAL A 67 17.13 11.77 13.27
N HIS A 68 18.09 11.93 12.34
CA HIS A 68 18.86 13.16 12.14
C HIS A 68 18.62 13.71 10.74
N TYR A 69 18.36 14.99 10.65
CA TYR A 69 18.32 15.76 9.42
C TYR A 69 19.53 16.66 9.35
N HIS A 70 20.28 16.53 8.27
CA HIS A 70 21.50 17.30 8.03
C HIS A 70 21.43 18.03 6.69
N VAL A 71 21.99 19.23 6.66
CA VAL A 71 22.12 20.02 5.44
C VAL A 71 23.50 20.70 5.40
N ASP A 72 24.17 20.57 4.26
CA ASP A 72 25.44 21.25 4.05
C ASP A 72 25.21 22.72 3.72
N ASN A 73 25.92 23.61 4.46
CA ASN A 73 26.09 25.06 4.17
C ASN A 73 24.80 25.84 3.88
N SER A 74 23.72 25.61 4.65
CA SER A 74 22.51 26.41 4.53
C SER A 74 22.47 27.55 5.57
N PRO A 75 22.21 28.80 5.18
CA PRO A 75 22.06 29.91 6.13
C PRO A 75 20.69 29.95 6.81
N THR A 76 19.70 29.21 6.33
CA THR A 76 18.28 29.27 6.77
C THR A 76 17.70 27.96 7.24
N ILE A 77 18.35 26.84 6.91
CA ILE A 77 17.90 25.48 7.28
C ILE A 77 18.96 24.91 8.23
N PHE A 78 18.51 24.40 9.37
CA PHE A 78 19.38 23.89 10.43
C PHE A 78 19.20 22.38 10.59
N ASP A 79 20.24 21.72 11.08
CA ASP A 79 20.22 20.34 11.48
C ASP A 79 19.19 20.11 12.59
N LYS A 80 18.54 18.95 12.55
CA LYS A 80 17.52 18.56 13.54
C LYS A 80 17.77 17.13 13.98
N SER A 81 17.52 16.85 15.25
CA SER A 81 17.62 15.51 15.83
C SER A 81 16.33 15.16 16.55
N PHE A 82 15.89 13.93 16.41
CA PHE A 82 14.69 13.39 17.04
C PHE A 82 15.01 12.02 17.64
N GLU A 83 14.42 11.74 18.78
CA GLU A 83 14.39 10.44 19.40
C GLU A 83 12.93 9.98 19.44
N ILE A 84 12.59 8.97 18.64
CA ILE A 84 11.24 8.44 18.54
C ILE A 84 11.16 7.22 19.45
N PRO A 85 10.32 7.23 20.51
CA PRO A 85 10.18 6.09 21.38
C PRO A 85 9.72 4.84 20.59
N LEU A 86 10.38 3.72 20.87
CA LEU A 86 9.95 2.43 20.34
C LEU A 86 8.81 1.87 21.20
N ILE A 87 7.92 1.12 20.55
CA ILE A 87 6.86 0.39 21.22
C ILE A 87 7.18 -1.10 21.23
N SER A 88 6.76 -1.77 22.31
CA SER A 88 6.79 -3.23 22.34
C SER A 88 5.86 -3.79 21.28
N LEU A 89 6.33 -4.76 20.54
CA LEU A 89 5.51 -5.52 19.60
C LEU A 89 5.05 -6.79 20.31
N ASP A 90 3.74 -6.94 20.45
CA ASP A 90 3.13 -8.12 21.07
C ASP A 90 3.02 -9.32 20.11
N SER A 91 3.30 -9.08 18.83
CA SER A 91 3.22 -10.08 17.77
C SER A 91 4.42 -10.00 16.82
N GLU A 92 4.75 -11.12 16.22
CA GLU A 92 5.64 -11.18 15.06
C GLU A 92 5.01 -10.51 13.85
N LEU A 93 5.82 -10.18 12.85
CA LEU A 93 5.31 -9.69 11.56
C LEU A 93 4.34 -10.72 10.97
N PHE A 94 3.26 -10.25 10.38
CA PHE A 94 2.31 -11.12 9.67
C PHE A 94 3.02 -11.76 8.48
N HIS A 95 3.00 -13.09 8.45
CA HIS A 95 3.44 -13.82 7.27
C HIS A 95 2.25 -13.96 6.32
N ILE A 96 2.27 -13.18 5.25
CA ILE A 96 1.29 -13.31 4.18
C ILE A 96 1.82 -14.36 3.21
N PRO A 97 1.12 -15.49 3.03
CA PRO A 97 1.57 -16.52 2.09
C PRO A 97 1.73 -15.96 0.67
N ASP A 98 2.76 -16.40 -0.01
CA ASP A 98 2.88 -16.13 -1.44
C ASP A 98 1.86 -17.02 -2.16
N THR A 99 0.79 -16.40 -2.66
CA THR A 99 -0.38 -17.10 -3.22
C THR A 99 -0.49 -16.72 -4.68
N GLU A 100 -0.69 -17.71 -5.53
CA GLU A 100 -1.15 -17.49 -6.90
C GLU A 100 -2.60 -17.03 -6.84
N TYR A 101 -2.89 -15.89 -7.47
CA TYR A 101 -4.23 -15.35 -7.54
C TYR A 101 -4.98 -15.94 -8.72
N CYS A 102 -6.29 -16.18 -8.55
CA CYS A 102 -7.14 -16.71 -9.63
C CYS A 102 -7.29 -15.73 -10.78
N ALA A 103 -7.31 -14.43 -10.48
CA ALA A 103 -7.27 -13.37 -11.48
C ALA A 103 -6.21 -12.33 -11.09
N GLU A 104 -5.36 -11.96 -12.05
CA GLU A 104 -4.38 -10.88 -11.91
C GLU A 104 -4.46 -9.93 -13.11
N PHE A 105 -4.35 -8.63 -12.83
CA PHE A 105 -4.39 -7.61 -13.87
C PHE A 105 -3.69 -6.32 -13.45
N SER A 106 -3.34 -5.52 -14.43
CA SER A 106 -2.71 -4.20 -14.24
C SER A 106 -3.60 -3.08 -14.78
N LEU A 107 -3.69 -2.00 -14.03
CA LEU A 107 -4.40 -0.77 -14.44
C LEU A 107 -3.52 0.46 -14.21
N PRO A 108 -3.63 1.49 -15.09
CA PRO A 108 -3.03 2.78 -14.81
C PRO A 108 -3.54 3.35 -13.48
N THR A 109 -2.63 3.76 -12.60
CA THR A 109 -2.97 4.21 -11.23
C THR A 109 -3.95 5.38 -11.22
N ILE A 110 -3.81 6.29 -12.18
CA ILE A 110 -4.71 7.45 -12.34
C ILE A 110 -6.12 6.99 -12.71
N SER A 111 -6.25 6.03 -13.64
CA SER A 111 -7.53 5.48 -14.07
C SER A 111 -8.22 4.77 -12.92
N MET A 112 -7.50 3.90 -12.20
CA MET A 112 -8.03 3.21 -11.02
C MET A 112 -8.50 4.21 -9.96
N SER A 113 -7.69 5.21 -9.61
CA SER A 113 -8.07 6.24 -8.63
C SER A 113 -9.32 7.02 -9.06
N SER A 114 -9.44 7.36 -10.35
CA SER A 114 -10.61 8.04 -10.89
C SER A 114 -11.87 7.18 -10.78
N MET A 115 -11.81 5.91 -11.19
CA MET A 115 -12.93 4.97 -11.08
C MET A 115 -13.38 4.78 -9.63
N ILE A 116 -12.44 4.55 -8.72
CA ILE A 116 -12.76 4.39 -7.30
C ILE A 116 -13.44 5.63 -6.72
N ASN A 117 -12.98 6.84 -7.07
CA ASN A 117 -13.63 8.08 -6.62
C ASN A 117 -15.05 8.25 -7.18
N GLN A 118 -15.31 7.79 -8.41
CA GLN A 118 -16.65 7.79 -8.99
C GLN A 118 -17.55 6.76 -8.32
N LEU A 119 -17.10 5.51 -8.15
CA LEU A 119 -17.84 4.44 -7.48
C LEU A 119 -18.26 4.82 -6.04
N LYS A 120 -17.39 5.54 -5.30
CA LYS A 120 -17.68 6.04 -3.93
C LYS A 120 -18.88 7.00 -3.87
N SER A 121 -19.30 7.59 -4.98
CA SER A 121 -20.50 8.44 -5.03
C SER A 121 -21.78 7.64 -5.03
N PHE A 122 -21.71 6.32 -5.26
CA PHE A 122 -22.88 5.44 -5.36
C PHE A 122 -23.02 4.46 -4.20
N GLY A 123 -21.97 4.27 -3.41
CA GLY A 123 -22.00 3.37 -2.25
C GLY A 123 -20.66 3.23 -1.56
N ASP A 124 -20.64 2.47 -0.47
CA ASP A 124 -19.46 2.22 0.36
C ASP A 124 -18.72 0.94 -0.01
N THR A 125 -19.31 0.14 -0.89
CA THR A 125 -18.79 -1.16 -1.29
C THR A 125 -18.61 -1.20 -2.80
N MET A 126 -17.49 -1.77 -3.24
CA MET A 126 -17.25 -2.15 -4.62
C MET A 126 -17.35 -3.66 -4.72
N THR A 127 -18.23 -4.14 -5.58
CA THR A 127 -18.21 -5.54 -6.04
C THR A 127 -17.42 -5.58 -7.34
N ILE A 128 -16.40 -6.43 -7.39
CA ILE A 128 -15.59 -6.67 -8.58
C ILE A 128 -15.83 -8.09 -9.06
N GLU A 129 -16.04 -8.25 -10.35
CA GLU A 129 -16.19 -9.53 -11.04
C GLU A 129 -15.19 -9.59 -12.20
N CYS A 130 -14.36 -10.64 -12.21
CA CYS A 130 -13.39 -10.90 -13.26
C CYS A 130 -13.81 -12.17 -14.02
N THR A 131 -13.82 -12.10 -15.34
CA THR A 131 -14.15 -13.21 -16.26
C THR A 131 -13.12 -13.29 -17.37
N GLU A 132 -13.16 -14.30 -18.22
CA GLU A 132 -12.28 -14.41 -19.39
C GLU A 132 -12.47 -13.27 -20.42
N GLU A 133 -13.56 -12.51 -20.34
CA GLU A 133 -13.90 -11.48 -21.33
C GLU A 133 -13.77 -10.05 -20.77
N HIS A 134 -14.00 -9.86 -19.48
CA HIS A 134 -14.06 -8.51 -18.90
C HIS A 134 -13.88 -8.50 -17.39
N ILE A 135 -13.57 -7.30 -16.89
CA ILE A 135 -13.69 -6.94 -15.47
C ILE A 135 -14.88 -6.00 -15.31
N ASN A 136 -15.71 -6.30 -14.32
CA ASN A 136 -16.86 -5.49 -13.98
C ASN A 136 -16.76 -4.98 -12.54
N MET A 137 -16.79 -3.66 -12.33
CA MET A 137 -16.75 -3.04 -11.01
C MET A 137 -18.04 -2.30 -10.75
N VAL A 138 -18.73 -2.65 -9.68
CA VAL A 138 -20.07 -2.13 -9.35
C VAL A 138 -20.08 -1.53 -7.96
N SER A 139 -20.72 -0.38 -7.81
CA SER A 139 -21.14 0.16 -6.51
C SER A 139 -22.58 0.58 -6.57
N GLU A 140 -23.36 0.27 -5.52
CA GLU A 140 -24.78 0.61 -5.47
C GLU A 140 -25.26 0.95 -4.07
N SER A 141 -26.26 1.80 -3.98
CA SER A 141 -27.03 2.07 -2.78
C SER A 141 -28.47 2.40 -3.13
N GLN A 142 -29.37 2.26 -2.17
CA GLN A 142 -30.78 2.62 -2.35
C GLN A 142 -30.98 4.11 -2.59
N GLU A 143 -30.10 4.94 -2.04
CA GLU A 143 -30.22 6.42 -2.09
C GLU A 143 -29.64 7.00 -3.38
N TYR A 144 -28.47 6.51 -3.82
CA TYR A 144 -27.70 7.11 -4.94
C TYR A 144 -27.76 6.28 -6.22
N GLY A 145 -28.42 5.11 -6.20
CA GLY A 145 -28.53 4.25 -7.36
C GLY A 145 -27.29 3.38 -7.56
N LYS A 146 -26.98 3.07 -8.83
CA LYS A 146 -25.97 2.09 -9.21
C LYS A 146 -25.02 2.67 -10.26
N MET A 147 -23.72 2.47 -10.04
CA MET A 147 -22.68 2.68 -11.04
C MET A 147 -22.03 1.34 -11.39
N ASN A 148 -21.86 1.11 -12.67
CA ASN A 148 -21.18 -0.04 -13.24
C ASN A 148 -20.06 0.44 -14.16
N THR A 149 -18.85 -0.09 -13.96
CA THR A 149 -17.72 0.14 -14.85
C THR A 149 -17.32 -1.18 -15.48
N PHE A 150 -17.42 -1.24 -16.79
CA PHE A 150 -17.08 -2.41 -17.59
C PHE A 150 -15.73 -2.18 -18.28
N ILE A 151 -14.78 -3.09 -18.11
CA ILE A 151 -13.43 -3.02 -18.68
C ILE A 151 -13.23 -4.30 -19.50
N PRO A 152 -13.23 -4.21 -20.85
CA PRO A 152 -12.86 -5.34 -21.70
C PRO A 152 -11.41 -5.74 -21.47
N ILE A 153 -11.09 -7.03 -21.51
CA ILE A 153 -9.70 -7.49 -21.30
C ILE A 153 -8.72 -6.97 -22.36
N GLU A 154 -9.22 -6.71 -23.57
CA GLU A 154 -8.45 -6.13 -24.68
C GLU A 154 -7.94 -4.70 -24.43
N ASP A 155 -8.55 -4.00 -23.45
CA ASP A 155 -8.14 -2.65 -23.03
C ASP A 155 -7.07 -2.69 -21.91
N LEU A 156 -6.71 -3.89 -21.41
CA LEU A 156 -5.72 -4.10 -20.37
C LEU A 156 -4.36 -4.48 -20.97
N GLU A 157 -3.28 -3.93 -20.42
CA GLU A 157 -1.92 -4.32 -20.82
C GLU A 157 -1.58 -5.73 -20.33
N GLU A 158 -2.07 -6.10 -19.17
CA GLU A 158 -1.85 -7.39 -18.52
C GLU A 158 -3.15 -7.87 -17.89
N TYR A 159 -3.54 -9.09 -18.22
CA TYR A 159 -4.66 -9.79 -17.62
C TYR A 159 -4.41 -11.30 -17.65
N SER A 160 -4.66 -11.95 -16.55
CA SER A 160 -4.71 -13.39 -16.44
C SER A 160 -5.86 -13.82 -15.54
N ILE A 161 -6.51 -14.92 -15.88
CA ILE A 161 -7.49 -15.61 -15.06
C ILE A 161 -7.35 -17.11 -15.30
N ASN A 162 -7.63 -17.94 -14.31
CA ASN A 162 -7.66 -19.39 -14.48
C ASN A 162 -8.75 -19.77 -15.48
N GLU A 163 -8.44 -20.71 -16.38
CA GLU A 163 -9.34 -21.16 -17.46
C GLU A 163 -10.67 -21.67 -16.91
N GLY A 164 -11.79 -21.16 -17.44
CA GLY A 164 -13.14 -21.52 -17.04
C GLY A 164 -13.61 -20.94 -15.71
N GLU A 165 -12.82 -20.08 -15.07
CA GLU A 165 -13.19 -19.46 -13.80
C GLU A 165 -13.80 -18.07 -13.98
N SER A 166 -14.60 -17.68 -13.00
CA SER A 166 -15.03 -16.31 -12.77
C SER A 166 -14.92 -16.01 -11.28
N ILE A 167 -14.39 -14.86 -10.93
CA ILE A 167 -14.19 -14.45 -9.54
C ILE A 167 -15.04 -13.24 -9.24
N LYS A 168 -15.77 -13.28 -8.12
CA LYS A 168 -16.60 -12.18 -7.66
C LYS A 168 -16.44 -11.94 -6.17
N ASN A 169 -15.93 -10.77 -5.81
CA ASN A 169 -15.71 -10.37 -4.43
C ASN A 169 -16.15 -8.92 -4.18
N SER A 170 -16.41 -8.60 -2.92
CA SER A 170 -16.80 -7.27 -2.48
C SER A 170 -15.78 -6.68 -1.51
N PHE A 171 -15.46 -5.38 -1.68
CA PHE A 171 -14.45 -4.68 -0.89
C PHE A 171 -14.92 -3.28 -0.47
N GLY A 172 -14.39 -2.80 0.65
CA GLY A 172 -14.70 -1.46 1.16
C GLY A 172 -14.03 -0.35 0.32
N LEU A 173 -14.83 0.48 -0.35
CA LEU A 173 -14.36 1.57 -1.21
C LEU A 173 -13.54 2.62 -0.48
N LYS A 174 -13.81 2.86 0.82
CA LYS A 174 -13.02 3.79 1.64
C LYS A 174 -11.55 3.35 1.72
N LEU A 175 -11.31 2.06 1.96
CA LEU A 175 -9.95 1.51 2.08
C LEU A 175 -9.24 1.49 0.74
N ILE A 176 -9.91 1.07 -0.34
CA ILE A 176 -9.34 1.14 -1.69
C ILE A 176 -8.99 2.59 -2.05
N GLY A 177 -9.86 3.55 -1.72
CA GLY A 177 -9.59 4.97 -1.92
C GLY A 177 -8.35 5.46 -1.18
N ASN A 178 -8.08 4.95 0.03
CA ASN A 178 -6.85 5.26 0.76
C ASN A 178 -5.61 4.68 0.06
N VAL A 179 -5.70 3.47 -0.49
CA VAL A 179 -4.63 2.87 -1.30
C VAL A 179 -4.38 3.69 -2.56
N CYS A 180 -5.44 4.20 -3.21
CA CYS A 180 -5.32 5.06 -4.40
C CYS A 180 -4.67 6.43 -4.14
N LEU A 181 -4.48 6.87 -2.89
CA LEU A 181 -3.71 8.08 -2.57
C LEU A 181 -2.25 7.99 -3.04
N PHE A 182 -1.73 6.78 -3.21
CA PHE A 182 -0.37 6.52 -3.69
C PHE A 182 -0.25 6.51 -5.23
N GLN A 183 -1.27 6.92 -5.98
CA GLN A 183 -1.31 6.92 -7.45
C GLN A 183 -0.13 7.63 -8.15
N LYS A 184 0.64 8.45 -7.44
CA LYS A 184 1.80 9.18 -7.99
C LYS A 184 3.12 8.43 -7.87
N VAL A 185 3.17 7.32 -7.12
CA VAL A 185 4.43 6.61 -6.85
C VAL A 185 4.78 5.62 -7.96
N ALA A 186 3.80 5.16 -8.75
CA ALA A 186 3.99 4.27 -9.88
C ALA A 186 2.97 4.58 -10.99
N LYS A 187 3.25 4.17 -12.22
CA LYS A 187 2.36 4.38 -13.38
C LYS A 187 1.17 3.42 -13.37
N THR A 188 1.43 2.19 -12.96
CA THR A 188 0.47 1.09 -12.93
C THR A 188 0.34 0.51 -11.54
N MET A 189 -0.81 -0.06 -11.26
CA MET A 189 -1.11 -0.86 -10.08
C MET A 189 -1.43 -2.28 -10.53
N GLU A 190 -0.73 -3.25 -9.98
CA GLU A 190 -1.06 -4.67 -10.13
C GLU A 190 -2.10 -5.05 -9.09
N ILE A 191 -3.12 -5.80 -9.51
CA ILE A 191 -4.22 -6.24 -8.67
C ILE A 191 -4.35 -7.76 -8.79
N GLY A 192 -4.39 -8.45 -7.66
CA GLY A 192 -4.63 -9.89 -7.57
C GLY A 192 -5.87 -10.19 -6.74
N ILE A 193 -6.73 -11.07 -7.25
CA ILE A 193 -7.99 -11.46 -6.62
C ILE A 193 -8.15 -12.98 -6.64
N SER A 194 -8.56 -13.54 -5.51
CA SER A 194 -8.93 -14.95 -5.36
C SER A 194 -10.11 -15.08 -4.42
N ASP A 195 -10.84 -16.18 -4.51
CA ASP A 195 -11.95 -16.47 -3.59
C ASP A 195 -11.46 -16.58 -2.15
N ASN A 196 -12.18 -15.92 -1.25
CA ASN A 196 -11.91 -15.96 0.20
C ASN A 196 -10.49 -15.52 0.60
N PHE A 197 -9.80 -14.77 -0.26
CA PHE A 197 -8.46 -14.27 -0.01
C PHE A 197 -8.43 -12.74 -0.09
N PRO A 198 -7.54 -12.06 0.65
CA PRO A 198 -7.39 -10.62 0.54
C PRO A 198 -7.01 -10.19 -0.88
N MET A 199 -7.64 -9.15 -1.40
CA MET A 199 -7.22 -8.51 -2.65
C MET A 199 -5.84 -7.90 -2.46
N LYS A 200 -4.91 -8.25 -3.32
CA LYS A 200 -3.58 -7.64 -3.40
C LYS A 200 -3.63 -6.44 -4.33
N MET A 201 -3.08 -5.33 -3.89
CA MET A 201 -2.86 -4.13 -4.68
C MET A 201 -1.40 -3.74 -4.55
N LYS A 202 -0.65 -3.70 -5.64
CA LYS A 202 0.80 -3.54 -5.62
C LYS A 202 1.25 -2.42 -6.55
N TYR A 203 2.14 -1.58 -6.04
CA TYR A 203 2.86 -0.55 -6.78
C TYR A 203 4.33 -0.94 -6.89
N ASN A 204 4.81 -1.12 -8.10
CA ASN A 204 6.22 -1.28 -8.39
C ASN A 204 6.81 0.09 -8.73
N MET A 205 7.76 0.52 -7.94
CA MET A 205 8.47 1.77 -8.11
C MET A 205 9.86 1.53 -8.68
N GLU A 206 10.57 2.61 -9.04
CA GLU A 206 11.95 2.52 -9.49
C GLU A 206 12.86 1.88 -8.42
N ASN A 207 13.97 1.29 -8.86
CA ASN A 207 14.97 0.63 -8.03
C ASN A 207 14.40 -0.51 -7.14
N ASP A 208 13.50 -1.32 -7.67
CA ASP A 208 12.89 -2.48 -7.00
C ASP A 208 12.21 -2.16 -5.67
N VAL A 209 11.80 -0.91 -5.49
CA VAL A 209 10.97 -0.51 -4.36
C VAL A 209 9.53 -0.96 -4.58
N VAL A 210 8.97 -1.68 -3.61
CA VAL A 210 7.62 -2.24 -3.70
C VAL A 210 6.76 -1.74 -2.54
N LEU A 211 5.60 -1.20 -2.88
CA LEU A 211 4.53 -0.90 -1.93
C LEU A 211 3.32 -1.77 -2.26
N GLN A 212 2.89 -2.60 -1.33
CA GLN A 212 1.77 -3.49 -1.54
C GLN A 212 0.79 -3.49 -0.36
N PHE A 213 -0.47 -3.76 -0.70
CA PHE A 213 -1.58 -3.77 0.23
C PHE A 213 -2.38 -5.04 0.06
N TYR A 214 -2.89 -5.56 1.17
CA TYR A 214 -3.78 -6.71 1.21
C TYR A 214 -5.05 -6.32 1.92
N LEU A 215 -6.15 -6.29 1.19
CA LEU A 215 -7.47 -5.88 1.69
C LEU A 215 -8.39 -7.08 1.81
N ALA A 216 -8.85 -7.34 3.02
CA ALA A 216 -9.83 -8.41 3.27
C ALA A 216 -11.15 -8.14 2.52
N PRO A 217 -11.77 -9.17 1.91
CA PRO A 217 -13.09 -9.05 1.32
C PRO A 217 -14.14 -8.77 2.41
N ARG A 218 -15.23 -8.12 2.02
CA ARG A 218 -16.42 -8.03 2.86
C ARG A 218 -17.14 -9.37 2.83
N VAL A 219 -17.50 -9.87 4.00
CA VAL A 219 -18.37 -11.01 4.16
C VAL A 219 -19.77 -10.44 4.39
N ASP A 220 -20.71 -10.76 3.50
CA ASP A 220 -22.14 -10.40 3.62
C ASP A 220 -22.84 -11.23 4.70
#